data_f6e80d72d7d3693063ac929625e548f3
#
_entry.id   f6e80d72d7d3693063ac929625e548f3
#
_cell.length_a   1.000
_cell.length_b   1.000
_cell.length_c   1.000
_cell.angle_alpha   90.00
_cell.angle_beta   90.00
_cell.angle_gamma   90.00
#
_symmetry.space_group_name_H-M   'P 1'
#
loop_
_entity.id
_entity.type
_entity.pdbx_description
1 polymer ?
#
loop_
_entity_poly.entity_id
_entity_poly.type
_entity_poly.pdbx_seq_one_letter_code
_entity_poly.pdbx_strand_id
1 'polypeptide(L)'
;MLEICCRLTCLLNDLCAGRTTDPHAEAELLTMATAHHVQDPDEVLSLSEHDPLSSVPIRMALARIAHVRHDSPVLWGLLLPAPGQLAGLRGPASVNQSAIDAGAVIICHQGCAAIPAGTAWIPQPVGSAMQWTIRRAAAPLPPPTPSDATVLLRSAVTATAAQLSDLGMVAGERPEITAPHLTGHRPADQRLLDSAWTVLTACDAGLASTHHMITAHSAHTREAALRTLRNAASQAITAATSWPLT
;
A
#
# COMPACT_ATOMS: atom_id res chain seq x y z
N MET A 1 -10.23 -1.40 -1.36
CA MET A 1 -8.96 -2.14 -1.57
C MET A 1 -7.78 -1.53 -0.78
N LEU A 2 -7.46 -0.25 -0.95
CA LEU A 2 -6.31 0.37 -0.25
C LEU A 2 -6.38 0.23 1.28
N GLU A 3 -7.56 0.43 1.88
CA GLU A 3 -7.77 0.27 3.32
C GLU A 3 -7.40 -1.15 3.81
N ILE A 4 -7.85 -2.18 3.09
CA ILE A 4 -7.50 -3.57 3.41
C ILE A 4 -5.99 -3.79 3.35
N CYS A 5 -5.31 -3.21 2.34
CA CYS A 5 -3.85 -3.31 2.22
C CYS A 5 -3.14 -2.61 3.40
N CYS A 6 -3.59 -1.41 3.79
CA CYS A 6 -3.05 -0.73 4.98
C CYS A 6 -3.23 -1.59 6.23
N ARG A 7 -4.44 -2.12 6.45
CA ARG A 7 -4.76 -2.95 7.61
C ARG A 7 -3.91 -4.22 7.63
N LEU A 8 -3.84 -4.96 6.51
CA LEU A 8 -3.03 -6.18 6.45
C LEU A 8 -1.54 -5.90 6.67
N THR A 9 -1.00 -4.79 6.13
CA THR A 9 0.40 -4.41 6.37
C THR A 9 0.69 -4.25 7.87
N CYS A 10 -0.20 -3.56 8.59
CA CYS A 10 -0.06 -3.37 10.04
C CYS A 10 -0.21 -4.69 10.79
N LEU A 11 -1.20 -5.52 10.44
CA LEU A 11 -1.40 -6.83 11.05
C LEU A 11 -0.20 -7.78 10.85
N LEU A 12 0.43 -7.77 9.67
CA LEU A 12 1.63 -8.55 9.41
C LEU A 12 2.81 -8.09 10.27
N ASN A 13 3.00 -6.78 10.43
CA ASN A 13 4.01 -6.24 11.34
C ASN A 13 3.71 -6.60 12.80
N ASP A 14 2.44 -6.54 13.22
CA ASP A 14 2.02 -6.90 14.57
C ASP A 14 2.16 -8.39 14.86
N LEU A 15 1.85 -9.25 13.88
CA LEU A 15 2.08 -10.70 13.98
C LEU A 15 3.57 -11.01 14.15
N CYS A 16 4.44 -10.42 13.31
CA CYS A 16 5.88 -10.61 13.40
C CYS A 16 6.48 -10.09 14.72
N ALA A 17 5.87 -9.06 15.31
CA ALA A 17 6.28 -8.52 16.59
C ALA A 17 5.61 -9.21 17.81
N GLY A 18 4.72 -10.19 17.59
CA GLY A 18 4.00 -10.88 18.65
C GLY A 18 2.96 -10.01 19.37
N ARG A 19 2.53 -8.90 18.76
CA ARG A 19 1.53 -7.96 19.35
C ARG A 19 0.09 -8.37 19.06
N THR A 20 -0.12 -9.23 18.08
CA THR A 20 -1.43 -9.80 17.73
C THR A 20 -1.32 -11.30 17.47
N THR A 21 -2.45 -11.98 17.34
CA THR A 21 -2.53 -13.39 16.99
C THR A 21 -3.15 -13.57 15.61
N ASP A 22 -2.85 -14.70 14.95
CA ASP A 22 -3.42 -15.03 13.65
C ASP A 22 -4.96 -15.09 13.65
N PRO A 23 -5.68 -15.64 14.65
CA PRO A 23 -7.15 -15.58 14.68
C PRO A 23 -7.69 -14.15 14.81
N HIS A 24 -7.01 -13.28 15.56
CA HIS A 24 -7.43 -11.89 15.70
C HIS A 24 -7.22 -11.13 14.39
N ALA A 25 -6.07 -11.33 13.74
CA ALA A 25 -5.78 -10.72 12.45
C ALA A 25 -6.77 -11.17 11.36
N GLU A 26 -7.12 -12.47 11.30
CA GLU A 26 -8.16 -12.96 10.39
C GLU A 26 -9.51 -12.31 10.68
N ALA A 27 -9.93 -12.25 11.95
CA ALA A 27 -11.20 -11.66 12.34
C ALA A 27 -11.30 -10.18 11.92
N GLU A 28 -10.23 -9.40 12.08
CA GLU A 28 -10.20 -8.00 11.60
C GLU A 28 -10.35 -7.92 10.09
N LEU A 29 -9.67 -8.74 9.32
CA LEU A 29 -9.76 -8.73 7.86
C LEU A 29 -11.17 -9.11 7.37
N LEU A 30 -11.83 -10.06 8.05
CA LEU A 30 -13.20 -10.47 7.72
C LEU A 30 -14.25 -9.38 7.98
N THR A 31 -13.92 -8.30 8.68
CA THR A 31 -14.81 -7.13 8.78
C THR A 31 -14.85 -6.31 7.49
N MET A 32 -13.85 -6.47 6.60
CA MET A 32 -13.69 -5.66 5.39
C MET A 32 -14.00 -6.40 4.09
N ALA A 33 -13.96 -7.72 4.11
CA ALA A 33 -14.35 -8.56 2.98
C ALA A 33 -14.90 -9.90 3.49
N THR A 34 -15.82 -10.50 2.74
CA THR A 34 -16.52 -11.73 3.16
C THR A 34 -15.61 -12.95 3.29
N ALA A 35 -14.51 -12.96 2.56
CA ALA A 35 -13.49 -14.00 2.64
C ALA A 35 -12.15 -13.47 2.13
N HIS A 36 -11.07 -14.03 2.65
CA HIS A 36 -9.71 -13.79 2.16
C HIS A 36 -9.05 -15.11 1.82
N HIS A 37 -8.58 -15.23 0.59
CA HIS A 37 -7.86 -16.40 0.09
C HIS A 37 -6.45 -16.01 -0.34
N VAL A 38 -5.53 -16.97 -0.26
CA VAL A 38 -4.12 -16.77 -0.61
C VAL A 38 -3.68 -17.84 -1.59
N GLN A 39 -3.03 -17.44 -2.66
CA GLN A 39 -2.26 -18.32 -3.55
C GLN A 39 -0.77 -18.04 -3.36
N ASP A 40 0.03 -19.10 -3.35
CA ASP A 40 1.49 -19.02 -3.19
C ASP A 40 2.19 -19.78 -4.34
N PRO A 41 2.05 -19.31 -5.60
CA PRO A 41 2.56 -20.01 -6.78
C PRO A 41 4.08 -20.11 -6.82
N ASP A 42 4.78 -19.25 -6.10
CA ASP A 42 6.25 -19.25 -6.01
C ASP A 42 6.75 -20.03 -4.77
N GLU A 43 5.85 -20.68 -4.02
CA GLU A 43 6.12 -21.46 -2.79
C GLU A 43 6.96 -20.67 -1.76
N VAL A 44 6.69 -19.36 -1.64
CA VAL A 44 7.45 -18.46 -0.75
C VAL A 44 7.24 -18.80 0.71
N LEU A 45 5.98 -19.10 1.09
CA LEU A 45 5.57 -19.49 2.44
C LEU A 45 5.26 -20.99 2.54
N SER A 46 5.34 -21.74 1.44
CA SER A 46 5.04 -23.18 1.37
C SER A 46 3.65 -23.48 1.95
N LEU A 47 2.61 -22.79 1.45
CA LEU A 47 1.24 -22.88 1.97
C LEU A 47 0.47 -24.10 1.48
N SER A 48 0.78 -24.65 0.32
CA SER A 48 0.12 -25.83 -0.22
C SER A 48 1.07 -27.01 -0.30
N GLU A 49 0.62 -28.19 0.17
CA GLU A 49 1.43 -29.40 0.15
C GLU A 49 1.44 -30.08 -1.25
N HIS A 50 0.46 -29.79 -2.13
CA HIS A 50 0.24 -30.57 -3.34
C HIS A 50 0.07 -29.74 -4.62
N ASP A 51 -0.39 -28.49 -4.53
CA ASP A 51 -0.64 -27.63 -5.69
C ASP A 51 -0.37 -26.15 -5.37
N PRO A 52 0.75 -25.58 -5.87
CA PRO A 52 1.10 -24.17 -5.65
C PRO A 52 0.04 -23.18 -6.19
N LEU A 53 -0.82 -23.62 -7.11
CA LEU A 53 -1.89 -22.79 -7.67
C LEU A 53 -3.18 -22.89 -6.86
N SER A 54 -3.25 -23.81 -5.89
CA SER A 54 -4.43 -23.91 -5.02
C SER A 54 -4.56 -22.69 -4.13
N SER A 55 -5.79 -22.26 -3.91
CA SER A 55 -6.11 -21.14 -3.03
C SER A 55 -6.44 -21.66 -1.63
N VAL A 56 -5.78 -21.12 -0.62
CA VAL A 56 -6.00 -21.48 0.78
C VAL A 56 -6.60 -20.31 1.56
N PRO A 57 -7.34 -20.53 2.66
CA PRO A 57 -7.79 -19.46 3.54
C PRO A 57 -6.60 -18.64 4.09
N ILE A 58 -6.75 -17.32 4.22
CA ILE A 58 -5.69 -16.42 4.68
C ILE A 58 -5.12 -16.81 6.05
N ARG A 59 -5.94 -17.39 6.93
CA ARG A 59 -5.49 -17.86 8.25
C ARG A 59 -4.28 -18.78 8.19
N MET A 60 -4.15 -19.59 7.12
CA MET A 60 -3.00 -20.49 6.97
C MET A 60 -1.71 -19.71 6.75
N ALA A 61 -1.75 -18.65 5.95
CA ALA A 61 -0.61 -17.78 5.74
C ALA A 61 -0.29 -16.94 7.00
N LEU A 62 -1.30 -16.42 7.68
CA LEU A 62 -1.13 -15.68 8.93
C LEU A 62 -0.54 -16.58 10.02
N ALA A 63 -1.05 -17.81 10.19
CA ALA A 63 -0.51 -18.79 11.12
C ALA A 63 0.95 -19.13 10.78
N ARG A 64 1.26 -19.33 9.49
CA ARG A 64 2.64 -19.58 9.05
C ARG A 64 3.58 -18.43 9.45
N ILE A 65 3.16 -17.18 9.27
CA ILE A 65 3.93 -15.99 9.64
C ILE A 65 4.08 -15.88 11.17
N ALA A 66 2.99 -16.07 11.91
CA ALA A 66 2.99 -15.98 13.38
C ALA A 66 3.89 -17.03 14.06
N HIS A 67 3.99 -18.22 13.46
CA HIS A 67 4.80 -19.32 14.03
C HIS A 67 6.29 -19.28 13.65
N VAL A 68 6.69 -18.39 12.76
CA VAL A 68 8.11 -18.24 12.43
C VAL A 68 8.84 -17.58 13.61
N ARG A 69 9.90 -18.24 14.10
CA ARG A 69 10.82 -17.58 15.03
C ARG A 69 11.67 -16.59 14.24
N HIS A 70 11.60 -15.34 14.64
CA HIS A 70 12.34 -14.27 13.99
C HIS A 70 13.64 -14.01 14.77
N ASP A 71 14.77 -14.43 14.21
CA ASP A 71 16.09 -14.07 14.73
C ASP A 71 16.44 -12.60 14.44
N SER A 72 15.67 -11.97 13.58
CA SER A 72 15.77 -10.57 13.16
C SER A 72 14.37 -9.99 12.96
N PRO A 73 14.16 -8.69 13.17
CA PRO A 73 12.87 -8.06 12.93
C PRO A 73 12.46 -8.21 11.46
N VAL A 74 11.24 -8.68 11.23
CA VAL A 74 10.63 -8.74 9.89
C VAL A 74 9.77 -7.50 9.71
N LEU A 75 10.00 -6.77 8.62
CA LEU A 75 9.32 -5.52 8.31
C LEU A 75 8.54 -5.63 7.02
N TRP A 76 7.24 -5.39 7.10
CA TRP A 76 6.34 -5.30 5.97
C TRP A 76 6.03 -3.84 5.64
N GLY A 77 5.96 -3.53 4.36
CA GLY A 77 5.58 -2.22 3.87
C GLY A 77 4.53 -2.32 2.79
N LEU A 78 3.72 -1.27 2.69
CA LEU A 78 2.76 -1.08 1.62
C LEU A 78 3.39 -0.19 0.56
N LEU A 79 3.43 -0.64 -0.69
CA LEU A 79 3.82 0.17 -1.84
C LEU A 79 2.59 0.39 -2.74
N LEU A 80 2.49 1.59 -3.32
CA LEU A 80 1.39 2.01 -4.18
C LEU A 80 1.93 2.34 -5.60
N PRO A 81 2.32 1.32 -6.37
CA PRO A 81 2.84 1.53 -7.71
C PRO A 81 1.75 2.03 -8.65
N ALA A 82 2.16 2.78 -9.67
CA ALA A 82 1.29 3.28 -10.72
C ALA A 82 2.03 3.24 -12.05
N PRO A 83 1.35 3.33 -13.20
CA PRO A 83 2.01 3.43 -14.49
C PRO A 83 3.08 4.53 -14.52
N GLY A 84 4.32 4.15 -14.84
CA GLY A 84 5.47 5.04 -14.81
C GLY A 84 6.14 5.24 -13.44
N GLN A 85 5.61 4.66 -12.36
CA GLN A 85 6.15 4.79 -11.00
C GLN A 85 6.10 3.45 -10.26
N LEU A 86 7.26 2.87 -10.00
CA LEU A 86 7.37 1.58 -9.33
C LEU A 86 7.27 1.63 -7.81
N ALA A 87 7.21 2.81 -7.20
CA ALA A 87 7.12 3.02 -5.74
C ALA A 87 8.19 2.27 -4.92
N GLY A 88 9.36 2.03 -5.50
CA GLY A 88 10.44 1.27 -4.84
C GLY A 88 10.51 -0.21 -5.20
N LEU A 89 9.60 -0.75 -5.99
CA LEU A 89 9.69 -2.12 -6.54
C LEU A 89 10.91 -2.29 -7.44
N ARG A 90 11.54 -3.46 -7.37
CA ARG A 90 12.78 -3.76 -8.10
C ARG A 90 12.70 -4.97 -9.04
N GLY A 91 11.51 -5.51 -9.24
CA GLY A 91 11.28 -6.65 -10.14
C GLY A 91 11.03 -7.98 -9.41
N PRO A 92 10.79 -9.06 -10.14
CA PRO A 92 10.82 -9.16 -11.61
C PRO A 92 9.69 -8.37 -12.30
N ALA A 93 9.80 -8.17 -13.62
CA ALA A 93 8.85 -7.36 -14.39
C ALA A 93 7.40 -7.84 -14.26
N SER A 94 7.18 -9.16 -14.20
CA SER A 94 5.86 -9.76 -14.02
C SER A 94 5.22 -9.38 -12.68
N VAL A 95 5.99 -9.33 -11.59
CA VAL A 95 5.51 -8.90 -10.27
C VAL A 95 5.24 -7.40 -10.26
N ASN A 96 6.14 -6.60 -10.87
CA ASN A 96 5.92 -5.16 -11.00
C ASN A 96 4.63 -4.86 -11.76
N GLN A 97 4.38 -5.56 -12.89
CA GLN A 97 3.17 -5.37 -13.68
C GLN A 97 1.91 -5.74 -12.88
N SER A 98 1.90 -6.91 -12.24
CA SER A 98 0.78 -7.33 -11.40
C SER A 98 0.50 -6.34 -10.25
N ALA A 99 1.55 -5.78 -9.64
CA ALA A 99 1.41 -4.79 -8.58
C ALA A 99 0.89 -3.44 -9.12
N ILE A 100 1.31 -3.02 -10.33
CA ILE A 100 0.77 -1.82 -11.00
C ILE A 100 -0.71 -2.01 -11.34
N ASP A 101 -1.08 -3.16 -11.88
CA ASP A 101 -2.46 -3.48 -12.23
C ASP A 101 -3.37 -3.51 -11.00
N ALA A 102 -2.85 -4.01 -9.88
CA ALA A 102 -3.54 -3.99 -8.59
C ALA A 102 -3.54 -2.60 -7.91
N GLY A 103 -2.61 -1.71 -8.27
CA GLY A 103 -2.42 -0.39 -7.65
C GLY A 103 -1.87 -0.42 -6.22
N ALA A 104 -1.58 -1.60 -5.68
CA ALA A 104 -1.03 -1.80 -4.35
C ALA A 104 -0.29 -3.13 -4.25
N VAL A 105 0.73 -3.19 -3.41
CA VAL A 105 1.40 -4.44 -3.03
C VAL A 105 1.95 -4.31 -1.61
N ILE A 106 1.77 -5.34 -0.80
CA ILE A 106 2.42 -5.44 0.50
C ILE A 106 3.68 -6.27 0.31
N ILE A 107 4.82 -5.76 0.75
CA ILE A 107 6.10 -6.41 0.51
C ILE A 107 6.98 -6.44 1.76
N CYS A 108 7.67 -7.54 1.96
CA CYS A 108 8.64 -7.67 3.02
C CYS A 108 9.92 -6.89 2.68
N HIS A 109 10.20 -5.80 3.40
CA HIS A 109 11.41 -5.00 3.24
C HIS A 109 12.62 -5.66 3.90
N GLN A 110 12.42 -6.14 5.12
CA GLN A 110 13.41 -6.86 5.89
C GLN A 110 12.82 -8.19 6.33
N GLY A 111 13.45 -9.27 5.97
CA GLY A 111 12.96 -10.62 6.19
C GLY A 111 13.91 -11.47 7.01
N CYS A 112 13.53 -12.72 7.17
CA CYS A 112 14.34 -13.81 7.76
C CYS A 112 14.37 -15.01 6.81
N ALA A 113 15.01 -16.10 7.22
CA ALA A 113 15.14 -17.30 6.39
C ALA A 113 13.78 -17.89 5.96
N ALA A 114 12.76 -17.82 6.81
CA ALA A 114 11.43 -18.37 6.54
C ALA A 114 10.48 -17.38 5.82
N ILE A 115 10.77 -16.08 5.89
CA ILE A 115 10.04 -15.01 5.20
C ILE A 115 11.09 -14.13 4.52
N PRO A 116 11.50 -14.46 3.29
CA PRO A 116 12.53 -13.70 2.60
C PRO A 116 12.12 -12.24 2.34
N ALA A 117 13.10 -11.32 2.39
CA ALA A 117 12.89 -9.98 1.87
C ALA A 117 12.47 -10.06 0.39
N GLY A 118 11.50 -9.25 -0.02
CA GLY A 118 10.88 -9.32 -1.33
C GLY A 118 9.69 -10.28 -1.42
N THR A 119 9.26 -10.94 -0.32
CA THR A 119 7.95 -11.62 -0.29
C THR A 119 6.85 -10.58 -0.52
N ALA A 120 6.16 -10.67 -1.66
CA ALA A 120 5.18 -9.69 -2.11
C ALA A 120 3.77 -10.28 -2.11
N TRP A 121 2.80 -9.58 -1.52
CA TRP A 121 1.37 -9.93 -1.50
C TRP A 121 0.61 -8.96 -2.41
N ILE A 122 0.08 -9.47 -3.50
CA ILE A 122 -0.64 -8.67 -4.50
C ILE A 122 -2.14 -8.90 -4.30
N PRO A 123 -2.92 -7.84 -4.00
CA PRO A 123 -4.36 -7.95 -3.80
C PRO A 123 -5.11 -8.04 -5.12
N GLN A 124 -6.15 -8.86 -5.16
CA GLN A 124 -7.10 -8.94 -6.27
C GLN A 124 -8.52 -9.07 -5.70
N PRO A 125 -9.37 -8.06 -5.85
CA PRO A 125 -10.78 -8.17 -5.48
C PRO A 125 -11.50 -9.20 -6.35
N VAL A 126 -12.26 -10.08 -5.71
CA VAL A 126 -13.09 -11.10 -6.39
C VAL A 126 -14.49 -11.05 -5.79
N GLY A 127 -15.38 -10.29 -6.42
CA GLY A 127 -16.70 -10.01 -5.85
C GLY A 127 -16.59 -9.31 -4.49
N SER A 128 -17.17 -9.88 -3.44
CA SER A 128 -17.07 -9.41 -2.06
C SER A 128 -15.88 -9.99 -1.28
N ALA A 129 -15.10 -10.87 -1.91
CA ALA A 129 -13.92 -11.52 -1.33
C ALA A 129 -12.63 -10.86 -1.83
N MET A 130 -11.52 -11.15 -1.15
CA MET A 130 -10.18 -10.74 -1.53
C MET A 130 -9.31 -11.95 -1.78
N GLN A 131 -8.72 -12.02 -2.97
CA GLN A 131 -7.65 -12.95 -3.32
C GLN A 131 -6.30 -12.25 -3.12
N TRP A 132 -5.35 -12.94 -2.51
CA TRP A 132 -3.97 -12.50 -2.36
C TRP A 132 -3.06 -13.45 -3.11
N THR A 133 -2.20 -12.92 -3.97
CA THR A 133 -1.19 -13.74 -4.64
C THR A 133 0.18 -13.41 -4.06
N ILE A 134 0.81 -14.41 -3.42
CA ILE A 134 2.16 -14.27 -2.88
C ILE A 134 3.15 -14.55 -4.01
N ARG A 135 4.09 -13.63 -4.20
CA ARG A 135 5.11 -13.73 -5.25
C ARG A 135 6.50 -13.45 -4.67
N ARG A 136 7.49 -14.03 -5.30
CA ARG A 136 8.90 -13.71 -5.01
C ARG A 136 9.34 -12.50 -5.82
N ALA A 137 9.73 -11.43 -5.13
CA ALA A 137 10.28 -10.23 -5.73
C ALA A 137 11.71 -9.96 -5.22
N ALA A 138 12.40 -9.00 -5.83
CA ALA A 138 13.60 -8.44 -5.24
C ALA A 138 13.23 -7.56 -4.04
N ALA A 139 14.10 -7.51 -3.03
CA ALA A 139 13.90 -6.62 -1.89
C ALA A 139 13.70 -5.16 -2.37
N PRO A 140 12.63 -4.48 -1.92
CA PRO A 140 12.31 -3.15 -2.39
C PRO A 140 13.32 -2.11 -1.88
N LEU A 141 13.26 -0.90 -2.43
CA LEU A 141 13.97 0.23 -1.85
C LEU A 141 13.40 0.55 -0.47
N PRO A 142 14.23 1.02 0.49
CA PRO A 142 13.75 1.44 1.79
C PRO A 142 12.68 2.53 1.66
N PRO A 143 11.58 2.47 2.42
CA PRO A 143 10.58 3.53 2.42
C PRO A 143 11.17 4.80 3.05
N PRO A 144 10.64 5.99 2.68
CA PRO A 144 11.00 7.22 3.36
C PRO A 144 10.57 7.16 4.83
N THR A 145 11.26 7.90 5.70
CA THR A 145 10.81 8.02 7.10
C THR A 145 9.49 8.81 7.16
N PRO A 146 8.64 8.62 8.19
CA PRO A 146 7.43 9.43 8.35
C PRO A 146 7.71 10.94 8.41
N SER A 147 8.87 11.34 8.98
CA SER A 147 9.31 12.75 9.02
C SER A 147 9.61 13.29 7.62
N ASP A 148 10.43 12.57 6.85
CA ASP A 148 10.78 12.96 5.48
C ASP A 148 9.54 13.00 4.59
N ALA A 149 8.68 11.99 4.69
CA ALA A 149 7.43 11.93 3.94
C ALA A 149 6.48 13.09 4.28
N THR A 150 6.43 13.53 5.54
CA THR A 150 5.65 14.69 5.96
C THR A 150 6.16 15.97 5.27
N VAL A 151 7.47 16.18 5.22
CA VAL A 151 8.09 17.33 4.58
C VAL A 151 7.83 17.30 3.06
N LEU A 152 8.04 16.14 2.43
CA LEU A 152 7.81 15.94 0.99
C LEU A 152 6.35 16.18 0.61
N LEU A 153 5.39 15.64 1.37
CA LEU A 153 3.97 15.84 1.11
C LEU A 153 3.58 17.32 1.20
N ARG A 154 4.01 18.03 2.25
CA ARG A 154 3.73 19.46 2.41
C ARG A 154 4.32 20.29 1.26
N SER A 155 5.55 20.01 0.88
CA SER A 155 6.20 20.69 -0.24
C SER A 155 5.45 20.44 -1.56
N ALA A 156 5.06 19.18 -1.82
CA ALA A 156 4.30 18.82 -3.01
C ALA A 156 2.91 19.50 -3.05
N VAL A 157 2.20 19.57 -1.91
CA VAL A 157 0.92 20.27 -1.82
C VAL A 157 1.08 21.76 -2.16
N THR A 158 2.07 22.42 -1.58
CA THR A 158 2.32 23.84 -1.82
C THR A 158 2.69 24.12 -3.28
N ALA A 159 3.59 23.31 -3.86
CA ALA A 159 4.03 23.47 -5.25
C ALA A 159 2.87 23.22 -6.23
N THR A 160 2.09 22.14 -6.00
CA THR A 160 0.94 21.80 -6.85
C THR A 160 -0.16 22.88 -6.76
N ALA A 161 -0.43 23.40 -5.56
CA ALA A 161 -1.41 24.47 -5.37
C ALA A 161 -1.02 25.74 -6.16
N ALA A 162 0.24 26.13 -6.13
CA ALA A 162 0.75 27.25 -6.92
C ALA A 162 0.57 27.00 -8.44
N GLN A 163 0.99 25.83 -8.93
CA GLN A 163 0.84 25.47 -10.35
C GLN A 163 -0.62 25.46 -10.82
N LEU A 164 -1.54 24.93 -10.01
CA LEU A 164 -2.96 24.90 -10.34
C LEU A 164 -3.58 26.31 -10.29
N SER A 165 -3.15 27.16 -9.37
CA SER A 165 -3.57 28.56 -9.29
C SER A 165 -3.15 29.35 -10.54
N ASP A 166 -1.92 29.16 -11.03
CA ASP A 166 -1.40 29.79 -12.24
C ASP A 166 -2.18 29.36 -13.49
N LEU A 167 -2.80 28.19 -13.49
CA LEU A 167 -3.68 27.71 -14.55
C LEU A 167 -5.11 28.30 -14.45
N GLY A 168 -5.39 29.16 -13.47
CA GLY A 168 -6.71 29.75 -13.24
C GLY A 168 -7.75 28.75 -12.73
N MET A 169 -7.31 27.63 -12.19
CA MET A 169 -8.21 26.62 -11.62
C MET A 169 -8.67 27.06 -10.23
N VAL A 170 -9.94 27.41 -10.13
CA VAL A 170 -10.58 27.79 -8.87
C VAL A 170 -11.45 26.64 -8.41
N ALA A 171 -11.10 26.07 -7.27
CA ALA A 171 -11.87 25.13 -6.46
C ALA A 171 -12.37 23.83 -7.18
N GLY A 172 -12.00 22.69 -6.58
CA GLY A 172 -12.67 21.41 -6.76
C GLY A 172 -13.45 21.06 -5.49
N GLU A 173 -14.37 20.13 -5.58
CA GLU A 173 -15.00 19.55 -4.39
C GLU A 173 -13.96 18.75 -3.59
N ARG A 174 -13.89 19.02 -2.30
CA ARG A 174 -13.09 18.20 -1.39
C ARG A 174 -13.85 16.90 -1.13
N PRO A 175 -13.29 15.73 -1.47
CA PRO A 175 -13.96 14.48 -1.16
C PRO A 175 -14.09 14.33 0.37
N GLU A 176 -15.31 14.03 0.83
CA GLU A 176 -15.52 13.62 2.24
C GLU A 176 -15.07 12.19 2.42
N ILE A 177 -13.81 12.01 2.79
CA ILE A 177 -13.22 10.69 2.97
C ILE A 177 -12.46 10.66 4.27
N THR A 178 -12.71 9.62 5.05
CA THR A 178 -12.00 9.34 6.29
C THR A 178 -10.94 8.28 6.02
N ALA A 179 -9.71 8.55 6.42
CA ALA A 179 -8.65 7.55 6.40
C ALA A 179 -8.95 6.44 7.42
N PRO A 180 -8.48 5.20 7.17
CA PRO A 180 -8.63 4.14 8.14
C PRO A 180 -7.87 4.47 9.43
N HIS A 181 -8.51 4.21 10.57
CA HIS A 181 -7.82 4.29 11.86
C HIS A 181 -7.02 2.99 12.05
N LEU A 182 -5.70 3.13 12.14
CA LEU A 182 -4.81 2.00 12.35
C LEU A 182 -4.48 1.87 13.85
N THR A 183 -4.96 0.81 14.46
CA THR A 183 -4.74 0.53 15.88
C THR A 183 -3.25 0.44 16.19
N GLY A 184 -2.81 1.05 17.29
CA GLY A 184 -1.42 0.99 17.73
C GLY A 184 -0.47 1.96 17.01
N HIS A 185 -0.92 2.75 16.03
CA HIS A 185 -0.08 3.76 15.38
C HIS A 185 0.13 4.98 16.29
N ARG A 186 1.31 5.59 16.17
CA ARG A 186 1.58 6.87 16.84
C ARG A 186 0.63 7.94 16.28
N PRO A 187 0.15 8.87 17.11
CA PRO A 187 -0.72 9.95 16.64
C PRO A 187 -0.14 10.78 15.48
N ALA A 188 1.19 10.88 15.41
CA ALA A 188 1.85 11.58 14.30
C ALA A 188 1.74 10.80 12.97
N ASP A 189 1.90 9.48 13.00
CA ASP A 189 1.80 8.63 11.81
C ASP A 189 0.35 8.53 11.33
N GLN A 190 -0.62 8.49 12.26
CA GLN A 190 -2.05 8.57 11.91
C GLN A 190 -2.38 9.90 11.23
N ARG A 191 -1.89 11.04 11.75
CA ARG A 191 -2.10 12.35 11.10
C ARG A 191 -1.47 12.42 9.70
N LEU A 192 -0.30 11.80 9.52
CA LEU A 192 0.32 11.71 8.20
C LEU A 192 -0.54 10.87 7.25
N LEU A 193 -1.05 9.73 7.72
CA LEU A 193 -1.96 8.88 6.94
C LEU A 193 -3.24 9.64 6.56
N ASP A 194 -3.89 10.32 7.50
CA ASP A 194 -5.11 11.09 7.27
C ASP A 194 -4.91 12.17 6.19
N SER A 195 -3.80 12.90 6.29
CA SER A 195 -3.45 13.94 5.33
C SER A 195 -3.14 13.36 3.95
N ALA A 196 -2.34 12.31 3.90
CA ALA A 196 -1.95 11.64 2.67
C ALA A 196 -3.14 10.96 1.97
N TRP A 197 -4.05 10.36 2.75
CA TRP A 197 -5.26 9.74 2.24
C TRP A 197 -6.17 10.75 1.56
N THR A 198 -6.41 11.88 2.22
CA THR A 198 -7.21 12.98 1.66
C THR A 198 -6.60 13.49 0.35
N VAL A 199 -5.29 13.71 0.32
CA VAL A 199 -4.59 14.19 -0.87
C VAL A 199 -4.62 13.16 -1.99
N LEU A 200 -4.35 11.87 -1.70
CA LEU A 200 -4.39 10.80 -2.69
C LEU A 200 -5.75 10.72 -3.36
N THR A 201 -6.82 10.70 -2.57
CA THR A 201 -8.18 10.60 -3.08
C THR A 201 -8.58 11.84 -3.90
N ALA A 202 -8.17 13.04 -3.46
CA ALA A 202 -8.40 14.25 -4.23
C ALA A 202 -7.66 14.21 -5.58
N CYS A 203 -6.42 13.70 -5.61
CA CYS A 203 -5.67 13.53 -6.84
C CYS A 203 -6.32 12.51 -7.78
N ASP A 204 -6.77 11.36 -7.26
CA ASP A 204 -7.42 10.32 -8.06
C ASP A 204 -8.75 10.83 -8.65
N ALA A 205 -9.57 11.53 -7.86
CA ALA A 205 -10.77 12.19 -8.34
C ALA A 205 -10.44 13.26 -9.40
N GLY A 206 -9.41 14.05 -9.16
CA GLY A 206 -8.94 15.06 -10.09
C GLY A 206 -8.43 14.46 -11.42
N LEU A 207 -7.74 13.36 -11.39
CA LEU A 207 -7.25 12.67 -12.59
C LEU A 207 -8.36 11.96 -13.37
N ALA A 208 -9.38 11.46 -12.67
CA ALA A 208 -10.56 10.83 -13.29
C ALA A 208 -11.52 11.84 -13.94
N SER A 209 -11.51 13.09 -13.47
CA SER A 209 -12.42 14.12 -14.00
C SER A 209 -11.89 14.72 -15.31
N THR A 210 -12.70 14.63 -16.36
CA THR A 210 -12.48 15.38 -17.61
C THR A 210 -12.95 16.83 -17.40
N HIS A 211 -12.06 17.70 -16.99
CA HIS A 211 -12.35 19.13 -17.02
C HIS A 211 -12.16 19.66 -18.43
N HIS A 212 -13.09 20.51 -18.88
CA HIS A 212 -12.98 21.25 -20.14
C HIS A 212 -11.83 22.26 -20.03
N MET A 213 -10.61 21.79 -20.20
CA MET A 213 -9.44 22.66 -20.24
C MET A 213 -9.41 23.38 -21.60
N ILE A 214 -9.11 24.68 -21.58
CA ILE A 214 -9.11 25.54 -22.79
C ILE A 214 -8.00 25.11 -23.74
N THR A 215 -6.88 24.55 -23.26
CA THR A 215 -5.75 24.12 -24.09
C THR A 215 -5.23 22.75 -23.67
N ALA A 216 -4.66 22.01 -24.63
CA ALA A 216 -3.95 20.74 -24.38
C ALA A 216 -2.75 20.93 -23.45
N HIS A 217 -2.08 22.09 -23.51
CA HIS A 217 -0.95 22.40 -22.64
C HIS A 217 -1.41 22.50 -21.17
N SER A 218 -2.47 23.24 -20.90
CA SER A 218 -3.03 23.36 -19.55
C SER A 218 -3.50 22.01 -18.99
N ALA A 219 -4.10 21.16 -19.83
CA ALA A 219 -4.52 19.81 -19.44
C ALA A 219 -3.31 18.95 -19.05
N HIS A 220 -2.25 18.95 -19.85
CA HIS A 220 -1.03 18.18 -19.57
C HIS A 220 -0.30 18.68 -18.30
N THR A 221 -0.19 20.01 -18.14
CA THR A 221 0.43 20.60 -16.94
C THR A 221 -0.33 20.24 -15.67
N ARG A 222 -1.68 20.31 -15.69
CA ARG A 222 -2.54 19.89 -14.59
C ARG A 222 -2.33 18.41 -14.26
N GLU A 223 -2.36 17.54 -15.26
CA GLU A 223 -2.20 16.10 -15.08
C GLU A 223 -0.83 15.77 -14.47
N ALA A 224 0.24 16.39 -14.95
CA ALA A 224 1.59 16.23 -14.43
C ALA A 224 1.69 16.67 -12.96
N ALA A 225 1.09 17.81 -12.61
CA ALA A 225 1.05 18.33 -11.25
C ALA A 225 0.30 17.38 -10.29
N LEU A 226 -0.88 16.89 -10.71
CA LEU A 226 -1.67 15.93 -9.92
C LEU A 226 -0.97 14.58 -9.75
N ARG A 227 -0.28 14.07 -10.77
CA ARG A 227 0.51 12.84 -10.68
C ARG A 227 1.68 12.99 -9.71
N THR A 228 2.36 14.15 -9.72
CA THR A 228 3.44 14.45 -8.78
C THR A 228 2.93 14.47 -7.35
N LEU A 229 1.82 15.15 -7.11
CA LEU A 229 1.18 15.21 -5.79
C LEU A 229 0.67 13.84 -5.32
N ARG A 230 0.05 13.08 -6.22
CA ARG A 230 -0.38 11.70 -5.96
C ARG A 230 0.78 10.82 -5.52
N ASN A 231 1.93 10.94 -6.18
CA ASN A 231 3.13 10.19 -5.81
C ASN A 231 3.62 10.54 -4.39
N ALA A 232 3.67 11.83 -4.04
CA ALA A 232 4.04 12.25 -2.70
C ALA A 232 3.06 11.73 -1.63
N ALA A 233 1.76 11.73 -1.93
CA ALA A 233 0.75 11.15 -1.05
C ALA A 233 0.90 9.63 -0.90
N SER A 234 1.19 8.90 -1.99
CA SER A 234 1.46 7.46 -1.95
C SER A 234 2.68 7.13 -1.09
N GLN A 235 3.77 7.90 -1.23
CA GLN A 235 4.97 7.75 -0.39
C GLN A 235 4.68 8.03 1.09
N ALA A 236 3.81 9.00 1.38
CA ALA A 236 3.42 9.31 2.75
C ALA A 236 2.57 8.20 3.38
N ILE A 237 1.65 7.57 2.62
CA ILE A 237 0.91 6.38 3.06
C ILE A 237 1.89 5.23 3.33
N THR A 238 2.80 4.95 2.39
CA THR A 238 3.85 3.94 2.55
C THR A 238 4.64 4.19 3.84
N ALA A 239 5.09 5.42 4.08
CA ALA A 239 5.85 5.76 5.28
C ALA A 239 5.04 5.56 6.56
N ALA A 240 3.77 5.99 6.57
CA ALA A 240 2.91 5.87 7.74
C ALA A 240 2.58 4.41 8.11
N THR A 241 2.52 3.50 7.12
CA THR A 241 2.13 2.10 7.32
C THR A 241 3.31 1.13 7.45
N SER A 242 4.52 1.51 7.00
CA SER A 242 5.67 0.61 6.90
C SER A 242 6.61 0.66 8.12
N TRP A 243 6.54 1.69 8.94
CA TRP A 243 7.44 1.81 10.09
C TRP A 243 6.88 1.05 11.28
N PRO A 244 7.75 0.26 11.96
CA PRO A 244 7.32 -0.49 13.12
C PRO A 244 6.85 0.45 14.22
N LEU A 245 5.79 0.03 14.89
CA LEU A 245 5.33 0.68 16.10
C LEU A 245 6.37 0.43 17.20
N THR A 246 6.93 1.48 17.76
CA THR A 246 7.84 1.42 18.91
C THR A 246 7.06 1.53 20.20
#